data_fd9f934b734f568df0fa739e645422c0
#
_entry.id   fd9f934b734f568df0fa739e645422c0
#
_cell.length_a   1.000
_cell.length_b   1.000
_cell.length_c   1.000
_cell.angle_alpha   90.00
_cell.angle_beta   90.00
_cell.angle_gamma   90.00
#
_symmetry.space_group_name_H-M   'P 1'
#
loop_
_entity.id
_entity.type
_entity.pdbx_description
1 polymer ?
#
loop_
_entity_poly.entity_id
_entity_poly.type
_entity_poly.pdbx_seq_one_letter_code
_entity_poly.pdbx_strand_id
1 'polypeptide(L)'
;VLAPVDTDAALAPVLVTSGDVRRSYAIAARSFYGIQPATCVAITGTNGKTSVAAFCRQIWASLGLSAASMGTLGVLKQTGNVNQALTGPGLTSPDAADAARMLAELATGGVTHLALEASSHGIDQRRLDGVSLKAAAFTNLTQDHLDYHGDMEAYRAAKLRLFDTLLPRGRTAVLNADSDAYSSFAAASIMSGLGVMGVGERGRDLTLVARRAVPEGQRLTLEVRGTLHEVLLPLAGAFQASNALVAAGLCIAAGETPERVLAGLEHITGAQGRLQRIPGSARGEVYVDYAHTPDGLETVLKALRPHATGRLIVVFGAGGDRDKAKRPLMGEIAGRLADVAIVTDDNPRSEDPAAIRRAVREGCPKAQEIGDRRAAIRQAIEQMRDGDVVVIAGKGHEQGQIVGGTTHPFDDATEAAEALRIHA
;
A
#
# COMPACT_ATOMS: atom_id res chain seq x y z
N VAL A 1 8.42 -1.23 -36.48
CA VAL A 1 8.24 -0.08 -35.57
C VAL A 1 6.76 0.12 -35.32
N LEU A 2 6.39 0.41 -34.09
CA LEU A 2 5.04 0.84 -33.70
C LEU A 2 5.06 2.36 -33.48
N ALA A 3 4.17 3.09 -34.15
CA ALA A 3 4.18 4.55 -34.16
C ALA A 3 2.75 5.14 -34.29
N PRO A 4 2.56 6.47 -34.06
CA PRO A 4 1.31 7.17 -34.32
C PRO A 4 0.85 7.04 -35.78
N VAL A 5 -0.45 7.22 -36.01
CA VAL A 5 -1.08 7.01 -37.34
C VAL A 5 -0.57 7.98 -38.44
N ASP A 6 -0.02 9.12 -38.06
CA ASP A 6 0.54 10.17 -38.93
C ASP A 6 2.05 10.03 -39.18
N THR A 7 2.67 8.93 -38.71
CA THR A 7 4.10 8.68 -38.90
C THR A 7 4.43 8.33 -40.35
N ASP A 8 5.49 8.95 -40.91
CA ASP A 8 5.95 8.68 -42.26
C ASP A 8 6.40 7.21 -42.42
N ALA A 9 5.78 6.51 -43.39
CA ALA A 9 6.07 5.10 -43.68
C ALA A 9 7.51 4.85 -44.12
N ALA A 10 8.22 5.88 -44.62
CA ALA A 10 9.62 5.78 -45.04
C ALA A 10 10.60 5.59 -43.87
N LEU A 11 10.17 5.83 -42.62
CA LEU A 11 11.05 5.77 -41.43
C LEU A 11 11.40 4.36 -40.98
N ALA A 12 10.70 3.32 -41.45
CA ALA A 12 11.00 1.93 -41.08
C ALA A 12 10.56 0.91 -42.15
N PRO A 13 11.30 -0.20 -42.32
CA PRO A 13 10.95 -1.26 -43.26
C PRO A 13 9.57 -1.91 -42.97
N VAL A 14 9.20 -1.95 -41.71
CA VAL A 14 7.88 -2.39 -41.22
C VAL A 14 7.38 -1.37 -40.24
N LEU A 15 6.27 -0.74 -40.56
CA LEU A 15 5.59 0.26 -39.72
C LEU A 15 4.17 -0.23 -39.39
N VAL A 16 3.86 -0.28 -38.10
CA VAL A 16 2.50 -0.50 -37.59
C VAL A 16 2.06 0.80 -36.93
N THR A 17 0.98 1.39 -37.40
CA THR A 17 0.43 2.62 -36.82
C THR A 17 -0.76 2.38 -35.91
N SER A 18 -0.92 3.20 -34.87
CA SER A 18 -2.00 3.10 -33.90
C SER A 18 -2.40 4.47 -33.37
N GLY A 19 -3.69 4.65 -33.10
CA GLY A 19 -4.21 5.83 -32.40
C GLY A 19 -3.85 5.88 -30.92
N ASP A 20 -3.54 4.73 -30.28
CA ASP A 20 -2.98 4.64 -28.93
C ASP A 20 -1.79 3.67 -28.94
N VAL A 21 -0.61 4.22 -29.23
CA VAL A 21 0.65 3.47 -29.36
C VAL A 21 1.01 2.74 -28.07
N ARG A 22 0.79 3.38 -26.90
CA ARG A 22 1.10 2.76 -25.60
C ARG A 22 0.23 1.55 -25.34
N ARG A 23 -1.07 1.65 -25.62
CA ARG A 23 -2.01 0.53 -25.51
C ARG A 23 -1.63 -0.62 -26.45
N SER A 24 -1.34 -0.29 -27.71
CA SER A 24 -0.94 -1.30 -28.71
C SER A 24 0.36 -2.00 -28.32
N TYR A 25 1.31 -1.28 -27.74
CA TYR A 25 2.55 -1.83 -27.20
C TYR A 25 2.26 -2.81 -26.03
N ALA A 26 1.40 -2.44 -25.08
CA ALA A 26 1.03 -3.31 -23.96
C ALA A 26 0.35 -4.61 -24.44
N ILE A 27 -0.54 -4.51 -25.44
CA ILE A 27 -1.21 -5.68 -26.04
C ILE A 27 -0.21 -6.56 -26.81
N ALA A 28 0.70 -5.96 -27.57
CA ALA A 28 1.75 -6.69 -28.29
C ALA A 28 2.69 -7.43 -27.32
N ALA A 29 3.13 -6.76 -26.25
CA ALA A 29 3.94 -7.38 -25.19
C ALA A 29 3.21 -8.57 -24.55
N ARG A 30 1.92 -8.41 -24.23
CA ARG A 30 1.08 -9.50 -23.71
C ARG A 30 0.99 -10.67 -24.69
N SER A 31 0.82 -10.40 -25.98
CA SER A 31 0.75 -11.44 -27.01
C SER A 31 2.08 -12.16 -27.18
N PHE A 32 3.20 -11.44 -27.04
CA PHE A 32 4.54 -12.01 -27.15
C PHE A 32 4.87 -12.96 -26.01
N TYR A 33 4.59 -12.58 -24.76
CA TYR A 33 4.86 -13.41 -23.59
C TYR A 33 3.80 -14.49 -23.35
N GLY A 34 2.60 -14.31 -23.85
CA GLY A 34 1.55 -15.34 -24.01
C GLY A 34 0.72 -15.61 -22.76
N ILE A 35 1.31 -15.96 -21.63
CA ILE A 35 0.61 -16.44 -20.42
C ILE A 35 0.64 -15.45 -19.27
N GLN A 36 -0.29 -15.61 -18.33
CA GLN A 36 -0.33 -14.92 -17.04
C GLN A 36 -1.01 -15.79 -15.98
N PRO A 37 -0.93 -15.49 -14.67
CA PRO A 37 -1.70 -16.18 -13.64
C PRO A 37 -3.19 -16.21 -13.97
N ALA A 38 -3.86 -17.33 -13.70
CA ALA A 38 -5.27 -17.53 -14.05
C ALA A 38 -6.21 -16.49 -13.40
N THR A 39 -5.84 -16.03 -12.22
CA THR A 39 -6.56 -15.02 -11.45
C THR A 39 -5.67 -13.83 -11.22
N CYS A 40 -5.93 -12.71 -11.91
CA CYS A 40 -5.29 -11.43 -11.67
C CYS A 40 -6.31 -10.41 -11.18
N VAL A 41 -6.03 -9.72 -10.09
CA VAL A 41 -6.84 -8.58 -9.61
C VAL A 41 -5.99 -7.32 -9.52
N ALA A 42 -6.59 -6.17 -9.71
CA ALA A 42 -5.90 -4.88 -9.67
C ALA A 42 -6.48 -3.95 -8.60
N ILE A 43 -5.62 -3.20 -7.94
CA ILE A 43 -6.00 -2.28 -6.86
C ILE A 43 -5.57 -0.86 -7.19
N THR A 44 -6.52 0.09 -7.24
CA THR A 44 -6.22 1.51 -7.36
C THR A 44 -6.74 2.30 -6.15
N GLY A 45 -6.26 3.52 -6.02
CA GLY A 45 -6.59 4.48 -4.96
C GLY A 45 -5.39 5.36 -4.65
N THR A 46 -5.53 6.33 -3.77
CA THR A 46 -4.40 7.13 -3.28
C THR A 46 -3.58 6.30 -2.31
N ASN A 47 -4.19 5.80 -1.26
CA ASN A 47 -3.57 5.02 -0.19
C ASN A 47 -4.12 3.58 -0.15
N GLY A 48 -3.40 2.66 0.52
CA GLY A 48 -3.85 1.29 0.79
C GLY A 48 -3.54 0.25 -0.30
N LYS A 49 -3.14 0.62 -1.51
CA LYS A 49 -2.86 -0.32 -2.62
C LYS A 49 -1.92 -1.45 -2.23
N THR A 50 -0.77 -1.12 -1.67
CA THR A 50 0.27 -2.08 -1.23
C THR A 50 -0.24 -3.02 -0.16
N SER A 51 -0.96 -2.49 0.85
CA SER A 51 -1.56 -3.31 1.91
C SER A 51 -2.61 -4.27 1.33
N VAL A 52 -3.53 -3.78 0.50
CA VAL A 52 -4.57 -4.61 -0.12
C VAL A 52 -3.97 -5.72 -1.00
N ALA A 53 -2.95 -5.40 -1.82
CA ALA A 53 -2.27 -6.40 -2.64
C ALA A 53 -1.57 -7.47 -1.78
N ALA A 54 -0.89 -7.06 -0.71
CA ALA A 54 -0.27 -7.97 0.23
C ALA A 54 -1.30 -8.85 0.97
N PHE A 55 -2.44 -8.28 1.37
CA PHE A 55 -3.50 -9.03 2.06
C PHE A 55 -4.17 -10.05 1.13
N CYS A 56 -4.48 -9.69 -0.12
CA CYS A 56 -4.98 -10.67 -1.10
C CYS A 56 -4.01 -11.85 -1.24
N ARG A 57 -2.70 -11.57 -1.41
CA ARG A 57 -1.68 -12.63 -1.49
C ARG A 57 -1.69 -13.53 -0.26
N GLN A 58 -1.74 -12.95 0.94
CA GLN A 58 -1.72 -13.69 2.22
C GLN A 58 -3.00 -14.49 2.42
N ILE A 59 -4.18 -13.93 2.11
CA ILE A 59 -5.45 -14.65 2.16
C ILE A 59 -5.38 -15.87 1.23
N TRP A 60 -5.02 -15.70 -0.04
CA TRP A 60 -4.93 -16.82 -0.99
C TRP A 60 -3.91 -17.87 -0.55
N ALA A 61 -2.75 -17.45 -0.02
CA ALA A 61 -1.74 -18.37 0.47
C ALA A 61 -2.23 -19.19 1.69
N SER A 62 -3.00 -18.57 2.61
CA SER A 62 -3.62 -19.29 3.75
C SER A 62 -4.68 -20.30 3.29
N LEU A 63 -5.27 -20.09 2.11
CA LEU A 63 -6.21 -21.03 1.47
C LEU A 63 -5.51 -22.15 0.68
N GLY A 64 -4.17 -22.20 0.72
CA GLY A 64 -3.38 -23.21 0.01
C GLY A 64 -3.09 -22.88 -1.46
N LEU A 65 -3.37 -21.65 -1.91
CA LEU A 65 -3.15 -21.23 -3.29
C LEU A 65 -1.74 -20.65 -3.44
N SER A 66 -1.13 -20.84 -4.62
CA SER A 66 0.13 -20.17 -4.98
C SER A 66 -0.18 -18.73 -5.42
N ALA A 67 0.16 -17.78 -4.59
CA ALA A 67 -0.23 -16.39 -4.77
C ALA A 67 0.98 -15.45 -4.86
N ALA A 68 0.80 -14.32 -5.55
CA ALA A 68 1.79 -13.26 -5.61
C ALA A 68 1.15 -11.87 -5.46
N SER A 69 1.95 -10.89 -5.06
CA SER A 69 1.64 -9.47 -5.16
C SER A 69 2.71 -8.77 -5.97
N MET A 70 2.31 -7.77 -6.79
CA MET A 70 3.20 -6.96 -7.63
C MET A 70 2.90 -5.47 -7.38
N GLY A 71 3.91 -4.69 -7.05
CA GLY A 71 3.74 -3.27 -6.78
C GLY A 71 4.98 -2.61 -6.18
N THR A 72 4.75 -1.63 -5.32
CA THR A 72 5.80 -0.81 -4.68
C THR A 72 6.86 -1.65 -3.95
N LEU A 73 6.47 -2.78 -3.36
CA LEU A 73 7.39 -3.71 -2.68
C LEU A 73 8.09 -4.69 -3.65
N GLY A 74 7.96 -4.50 -4.96
CA GLY A 74 8.41 -5.44 -5.97
C GLY A 74 7.41 -6.58 -6.18
N VAL A 75 7.92 -7.75 -6.57
CA VAL A 75 7.13 -8.98 -6.77
C VAL A 75 7.42 -9.94 -5.62
N LEU A 76 6.39 -10.21 -4.84
CA LEU A 76 6.43 -11.13 -3.71
C LEU A 76 5.55 -12.34 -4.01
N LYS A 77 6.13 -13.56 -3.97
CA LYS A 77 5.41 -14.83 -4.09
C LYS A 77 5.22 -15.46 -2.71
N GLN A 78 4.08 -16.09 -2.49
CA GLN A 78 3.78 -16.81 -1.25
C GLN A 78 3.08 -18.14 -1.55
N THR A 79 3.50 -19.19 -0.85
CA THR A 79 2.88 -20.51 -0.88
C THR A 79 2.84 -21.02 0.56
N GLY A 80 1.65 -21.13 1.14
CA GLY A 80 1.50 -21.36 2.58
C GLY A 80 2.22 -20.28 3.40
N ASN A 81 3.12 -20.68 4.29
CA ASN A 81 3.91 -19.76 5.13
C ASN A 81 5.24 -19.32 4.48
N VAL A 82 5.57 -19.82 3.29
CA VAL A 82 6.82 -19.47 2.61
C VAL A 82 6.60 -18.23 1.76
N ASN A 83 7.32 -17.16 2.11
CA ASN A 83 7.31 -15.87 1.41
C ASN A 83 8.64 -15.66 0.69
N GLN A 84 8.60 -15.34 -0.59
CA GLN A 84 9.78 -15.17 -1.44
C GLN A 84 9.69 -13.85 -2.20
N ALA A 85 10.70 -12.99 -2.05
CA ALA A 85 10.88 -11.84 -2.92
C ALA A 85 11.52 -12.30 -4.23
N LEU A 86 10.84 -12.04 -5.35
CA LEU A 86 11.34 -12.34 -6.70
C LEU A 86 12.04 -11.12 -7.32
N THR A 87 11.56 -9.91 -6.98
CA THR A 87 12.23 -8.64 -7.32
C THR A 87 12.21 -7.73 -6.11
N GLY A 88 13.17 -6.81 -6.02
CA GLY A 88 13.18 -5.75 -5.03
C GLY A 88 12.12 -4.67 -5.30
N PRO A 89 12.00 -3.67 -4.39
CA PRO A 89 11.14 -2.50 -4.57
C PRO A 89 11.44 -1.76 -5.88
N GLY A 90 10.40 -1.24 -6.52
CA GLY A 90 10.52 -0.58 -7.81
C GLY A 90 9.33 0.32 -8.13
N LEU A 91 9.04 0.48 -9.41
CA LEU A 91 7.84 1.20 -9.84
C LEU A 91 6.58 0.47 -9.36
N THR A 92 5.64 1.22 -8.80
CA THR A 92 4.35 0.68 -8.34
C THR A 92 3.61 -0.09 -9.45
N SER A 93 3.68 0.39 -10.69
CA SER A 93 3.24 -0.35 -11.88
C SER A 93 4.42 -0.37 -12.85
N PRO A 94 5.02 -1.55 -13.16
CA PRO A 94 6.13 -1.68 -14.10
C PRO A 94 5.76 -1.21 -15.52
N ASP A 95 6.76 -1.03 -16.40
CA ASP A 95 6.51 -0.85 -17.83
C ASP A 95 5.70 -2.03 -18.43
N ALA A 96 4.98 -1.77 -19.53
CA ALA A 96 4.06 -2.75 -20.08
C ALA A 96 4.74 -4.07 -20.52
N ALA A 97 5.95 -4.00 -21.08
CA ALA A 97 6.68 -5.20 -21.47
C ALA A 97 7.24 -5.94 -20.25
N ASP A 98 7.76 -5.23 -19.27
CA ASP A 98 8.21 -5.82 -18.01
C ASP A 98 7.05 -6.45 -17.25
N ALA A 99 5.89 -5.78 -17.19
CA ALA A 99 4.68 -6.34 -16.59
C ALA A 99 4.28 -7.66 -17.30
N ALA A 100 4.23 -7.68 -18.62
CA ALA A 100 3.89 -8.89 -19.38
C ALA A 100 4.90 -10.02 -19.16
N ARG A 101 6.21 -9.71 -19.14
CA ARG A 101 7.27 -10.68 -18.84
C ARG A 101 7.13 -11.26 -17.44
N MET A 102 6.98 -10.40 -16.41
CA MET A 102 6.82 -10.84 -15.02
C MET A 102 5.57 -11.69 -14.81
N LEU A 103 4.46 -11.35 -15.50
CA LEU A 103 3.24 -12.15 -15.47
C LEU A 103 3.48 -13.56 -16.04
N ALA A 104 4.22 -13.67 -17.15
CA ALA A 104 4.55 -14.95 -17.75
C ALA A 104 5.50 -15.78 -16.86
N GLU A 105 6.51 -15.14 -16.27
CA GLU A 105 7.43 -15.79 -15.31
C GLU A 105 6.68 -16.31 -14.08
N LEU A 106 5.76 -15.53 -13.51
CA LEU A 106 4.93 -15.94 -12.37
C LEU A 106 4.05 -17.13 -12.73
N ALA A 107 3.37 -17.11 -13.88
CA ALA A 107 2.53 -18.21 -14.34
C ALA A 107 3.33 -19.48 -14.59
N THR A 108 4.49 -19.37 -15.24
CA THR A 108 5.42 -20.50 -15.46
C THR A 108 5.96 -21.04 -14.13
N GLY A 109 6.20 -20.15 -13.15
CA GLY A 109 6.59 -20.51 -11.79
C GLY A 109 5.46 -21.06 -10.91
N GLY A 110 4.27 -21.37 -11.49
CA GLY A 110 3.14 -22.00 -10.82
C GLY A 110 2.29 -21.06 -9.95
N VAL A 111 2.46 -19.74 -10.10
CA VAL A 111 1.56 -18.77 -9.45
C VAL A 111 0.21 -18.77 -10.15
N THR A 112 -0.85 -19.00 -9.39
CA THR A 112 -2.23 -19.05 -9.89
C THR A 112 -3.00 -17.75 -9.63
N HIS A 113 -2.65 -17.01 -8.57
CA HIS A 113 -3.35 -15.81 -8.11
C HIS A 113 -2.38 -14.65 -7.97
N LEU A 114 -2.71 -13.51 -8.54
CA LEU A 114 -1.92 -12.29 -8.50
C LEU A 114 -2.76 -11.08 -8.13
N ALA A 115 -2.31 -10.33 -7.12
CA ALA A 115 -2.81 -9.00 -6.81
C ALA A 115 -1.78 -7.95 -7.24
N LEU A 116 -2.17 -6.99 -8.10
CA LEU A 116 -1.28 -5.97 -8.63
C LEU A 116 -1.73 -4.56 -8.28
N GLU A 117 -0.78 -3.72 -7.92
CA GLU A 117 -1.03 -2.30 -7.70
C GLU A 117 -1.19 -1.58 -9.05
N ALA A 118 -2.30 -0.88 -9.21
CA ALA A 118 -2.62 -0.05 -10.37
C ALA A 118 -2.48 1.43 -10.00
N SER A 119 -1.27 2.00 -10.16
CA SER A 119 -1.03 3.42 -9.93
C SER A 119 -1.73 4.26 -10.99
N SER A 120 -2.10 5.52 -10.67
CA SER A 120 -2.70 6.43 -11.64
C SER A 120 -1.80 6.66 -12.86
N HIS A 121 -0.50 6.80 -12.64
CA HIS A 121 0.50 6.86 -13.70
C HIS A 121 0.51 5.59 -14.57
N GLY A 122 0.51 4.40 -13.95
CA GLY A 122 0.52 3.13 -14.68
C GLY A 122 -0.74 2.91 -15.52
N ILE A 123 -1.90 3.31 -14.99
CA ILE A 123 -3.17 3.26 -15.72
C ILE A 123 -3.17 4.28 -16.87
N ASP A 124 -2.79 5.53 -16.61
CA ASP A 124 -2.75 6.60 -17.60
C ASP A 124 -1.77 6.29 -18.72
N GLN A 125 -0.58 5.79 -18.39
CA GLN A 125 0.46 5.40 -19.34
C GLN A 125 0.21 4.04 -20.01
N ARG A 126 -0.96 3.42 -19.86
CA ARG A 126 -1.36 2.16 -20.50
C ARG A 126 -0.53 0.94 -20.10
N ARG A 127 0.22 1.00 -19.00
CA ARG A 127 1.14 -0.09 -18.60
C ARG A 127 0.42 -1.40 -18.28
N LEU A 128 -0.87 -1.33 -17.89
CA LEU A 128 -1.69 -2.47 -17.50
C LEU A 128 -2.68 -2.93 -18.58
N ASP A 129 -2.71 -2.32 -19.76
CA ASP A 129 -3.68 -2.62 -20.82
C ASP A 129 -3.55 -4.04 -21.40
N GLY A 130 -2.41 -4.70 -21.21
CA GLY A 130 -2.20 -6.10 -21.56
C GLY A 130 -2.65 -7.10 -20.49
N VAL A 131 -3.07 -6.67 -19.30
CA VAL A 131 -3.41 -7.57 -18.19
C VAL A 131 -4.88 -7.98 -18.25
N SER A 132 -5.16 -9.29 -18.18
CA SER A 132 -6.53 -9.81 -18.11
C SER A 132 -6.98 -9.87 -16.65
N LEU A 133 -7.90 -9.01 -16.25
CA LEU A 133 -8.36 -8.85 -14.86
C LEU A 133 -9.63 -9.66 -14.58
N LYS A 134 -9.69 -10.32 -13.42
CA LYS A 134 -10.87 -10.98 -12.85
C LYS A 134 -11.74 -10.04 -12.03
N ALA A 135 -11.11 -9.15 -11.28
CA ALA A 135 -11.76 -8.12 -10.48
C ALA A 135 -10.81 -6.93 -10.31
N ALA A 136 -11.35 -5.78 -9.94
CA ALA A 136 -10.55 -4.61 -9.59
C ALA A 136 -11.12 -3.92 -8.35
N ALA A 137 -10.26 -3.25 -7.58
CA ALA A 137 -10.69 -2.51 -6.39
C ALA A 137 -10.28 -1.05 -6.39
N PHE A 138 -11.12 -0.25 -5.71
CA PHE A 138 -10.85 1.14 -5.35
C PHE A 138 -10.83 1.30 -3.83
N THR A 139 -9.77 1.89 -3.30
CA THR A 139 -9.60 2.12 -1.86
C THR A 139 -10.09 3.50 -1.43
N ASN A 140 -9.49 4.56 -1.95
CA ASN A 140 -9.82 5.96 -1.62
C ASN A 140 -9.24 6.92 -2.66
N LEU A 141 -9.71 8.18 -2.60
CA LEU A 141 -9.21 9.29 -3.42
C LEU A 141 -8.98 10.51 -2.53
N THR A 142 -7.72 10.85 -2.28
CA THR A 142 -7.26 12.06 -1.61
C THR A 142 -6.26 12.78 -2.48
N GLN A 143 -5.91 14.02 -2.16
CA GLN A 143 -4.99 14.80 -2.96
C GLN A 143 -3.60 14.15 -3.02
N ASP A 144 -3.14 13.84 -4.24
CA ASP A 144 -1.81 13.33 -4.52
C ASP A 144 -1.51 13.48 -6.03
N HIS A 145 -0.23 13.47 -6.41
CA HIS A 145 0.22 13.45 -7.82
C HIS A 145 -0.37 14.55 -8.73
N LEU A 146 -0.71 15.73 -8.19
CA LEU A 146 -1.22 16.85 -8.97
C LEU A 146 -0.14 17.51 -9.85
N ASP A 147 1.13 17.31 -9.51
CA ASP A 147 2.28 17.66 -10.36
C ASP A 147 2.27 16.94 -11.70
N TYR A 148 1.72 15.73 -11.77
CA TYR A 148 1.58 14.94 -12.99
C TYR A 148 0.21 15.11 -13.64
N HIS A 149 -0.88 15.03 -12.86
CA HIS A 149 -2.25 15.04 -13.40
C HIS A 149 -2.83 16.44 -13.60
N GLY A 150 -2.24 17.47 -12.98
CA GLY A 150 -2.72 18.85 -13.02
C GLY A 150 -3.80 19.14 -11.99
N ASP A 151 -4.87 18.37 -11.95
CA ASP A 151 -5.98 18.55 -11.01
C ASP A 151 -6.58 17.23 -10.50
N MET A 152 -7.50 17.33 -9.53
CA MET A 152 -8.16 16.17 -8.92
C MET A 152 -9.13 15.46 -9.89
N GLU A 153 -9.64 16.15 -10.88
CA GLU A 153 -10.57 15.54 -11.85
C GLU A 153 -9.80 14.63 -12.82
N ALA A 154 -8.68 15.08 -13.37
CA ALA A 154 -7.79 14.29 -14.20
C ALA A 154 -7.21 13.10 -13.41
N TYR A 155 -6.83 13.31 -12.13
CA TYR A 155 -6.36 12.25 -11.26
C TYR A 155 -7.42 11.18 -11.02
N ARG A 156 -8.68 11.59 -10.77
CA ARG A 156 -9.83 10.69 -10.65
C ARG A 156 -10.09 9.94 -11.95
N ALA A 157 -10.12 10.64 -13.09
CA ALA A 157 -10.34 10.06 -14.42
C ALA A 157 -9.29 8.99 -14.76
N ALA A 158 -8.02 9.24 -14.45
CA ALA A 158 -6.95 8.25 -14.62
C ALA A 158 -7.24 6.95 -13.85
N LYS A 159 -7.74 7.04 -12.59
CA LYS A 159 -8.09 5.85 -11.80
C LYS A 159 -9.38 5.18 -12.29
N LEU A 160 -10.38 5.96 -12.70
CA LEU A 160 -11.65 5.43 -13.23
C LEU A 160 -11.43 4.53 -14.45
N ARG A 161 -10.38 4.81 -15.25
CA ARG A 161 -10.04 3.98 -16.41
C ARG A 161 -9.80 2.49 -16.07
N LEU A 162 -9.46 2.17 -14.82
CA LEU A 162 -9.38 0.77 -14.38
C LEU A 162 -10.75 0.06 -14.47
N PHE A 163 -11.84 0.80 -14.26
CA PHE A 163 -13.21 0.26 -14.19
C PHE A 163 -13.97 0.43 -15.52
N ASP A 164 -13.78 1.57 -16.19
CA ASP A 164 -14.52 1.84 -17.43
C ASP A 164 -13.85 1.26 -18.69
N THR A 165 -12.55 0.91 -18.61
CA THR A 165 -11.77 0.48 -19.79
C THR A 165 -11.06 -0.87 -19.58
N LEU A 166 -10.39 -1.08 -18.43
CA LEU A 166 -9.50 -2.23 -18.23
C LEU A 166 -10.20 -3.46 -17.68
N LEU A 167 -11.14 -3.29 -16.78
CA LEU A 167 -11.89 -4.40 -16.21
C LEU A 167 -12.96 -4.86 -17.20
N PRO A 168 -12.96 -6.13 -17.67
CA PRO A 168 -13.93 -6.60 -18.65
C PRO A 168 -15.36 -6.58 -18.13
N ARG A 169 -16.33 -6.32 -19.01
CA ARG A 169 -17.77 -6.36 -18.69
C ARG A 169 -18.17 -7.67 -18.02
N GLY A 170 -19.10 -7.62 -17.09
CA GLY A 170 -19.55 -8.76 -16.29
C GLY A 170 -18.62 -9.15 -15.16
N ARG A 171 -17.47 -8.45 -14.99
CA ARG A 171 -16.59 -8.59 -13.82
C ARG A 171 -17.06 -7.69 -12.68
N THR A 172 -16.44 -7.87 -11.49
CA THR A 172 -16.82 -7.15 -10.27
C THR A 172 -15.81 -6.07 -9.93
N ALA A 173 -16.32 -4.85 -9.74
CA ALA A 173 -15.62 -3.73 -9.12
C ALA A 173 -15.87 -3.76 -7.60
N VAL A 174 -14.82 -3.91 -6.81
CA VAL A 174 -14.86 -3.86 -5.35
C VAL A 174 -14.53 -2.45 -4.89
N LEU A 175 -15.47 -1.77 -4.27
CA LEU A 175 -15.36 -0.35 -3.97
C LEU A 175 -15.49 -0.10 -2.47
N ASN A 176 -14.54 0.62 -1.90
CA ASN A 176 -14.65 1.12 -0.53
C ASN A 176 -15.80 2.13 -0.43
N ALA A 177 -16.90 1.73 0.19
CA ALA A 177 -18.11 2.55 0.33
C ALA A 177 -17.95 3.71 1.31
N ASP A 178 -16.88 3.69 2.13
CA ASP A 178 -16.57 4.76 3.09
C ASP A 178 -15.83 5.94 2.44
N SER A 179 -15.35 5.76 1.20
CA SER A 179 -14.74 6.84 0.43
C SER A 179 -15.78 7.81 -0.12
N ASP A 180 -15.50 9.11 -0.04
CA ASP A 180 -16.36 10.15 -0.63
C ASP A 180 -16.49 10.03 -2.16
N ALA A 181 -15.49 9.43 -2.81
CA ALA A 181 -15.51 9.16 -4.25
C ALA A 181 -16.32 7.91 -4.64
N TYR A 182 -16.84 7.13 -3.68
CA TYR A 182 -17.56 5.87 -3.94
C TYR A 182 -18.63 6.00 -5.03
N SER A 183 -19.50 6.99 -4.92
CA SER A 183 -20.64 7.15 -5.84
C SER A 183 -20.20 7.34 -7.29
N SER A 184 -19.10 8.07 -7.53
CA SER A 184 -18.57 8.28 -8.89
C SER A 184 -17.97 7.00 -9.47
N PHE A 185 -17.25 6.21 -8.66
CA PHE A 185 -16.69 4.93 -9.09
C PHE A 185 -17.77 3.86 -9.30
N ALA A 186 -18.79 3.82 -8.44
CA ALA A 186 -19.93 2.92 -8.59
C ALA A 186 -20.73 3.22 -9.87
N ALA A 187 -21.04 4.49 -10.12
CA ALA A 187 -21.75 4.90 -11.34
C ALA A 187 -20.97 4.52 -12.61
N ALA A 188 -19.68 4.84 -12.69
CA ALA A 188 -18.82 4.48 -13.82
C ALA A 188 -18.74 2.95 -14.03
N SER A 189 -18.62 2.18 -12.95
CA SER A 189 -18.60 0.71 -13.00
C SER A 189 -19.90 0.14 -13.56
N ILE A 190 -21.05 0.62 -13.06
CA ILE A 190 -22.37 0.17 -13.54
C ILE A 190 -22.57 0.53 -15.02
N MET A 191 -22.23 1.75 -15.43
CA MET A 191 -22.32 2.17 -16.83
C MET A 191 -21.45 1.34 -17.76
N SER A 192 -20.32 0.84 -17.26
CA SER A 192 -19.41 -0.06 -17.98
C SER A 192 -19.88 -1.53 -17.98
N GLY A 193 -21.02 -1.84 -17.36
CA GLY A 193 -21.57 -3.19 -17.28
C GLY A 193 -20.86 -4.11 -16.31
N LEU A 194 -20.26 -3.54 -15.26
CA LEU A 194 -19.63 -4.28 -14.16
C LEU A 194 -20.64 -4.54 -13.03
N GLY A 195 -20.44 -5.66 -12.31
CA GLY A 195 -21.00 -5.80 -10.96
C GLY A 195 -20.28 -4.88 -9.98
N VAL A 196 -21.00 -4.32 -9.02
CA VAL A 196 -20.43 -3.49 -7.95
C VAL A 196 -20.57 -4.24 -6.63
N MET A 197 -19.49 -4.35 -5.87
CA MET A 197 -19.42 -4.88 -4.51
C MET A 197 -18.95 -3.75 -3.58
N GLY A 198 -19.87 -3.20 -2.78
CA GLY A 198 -19.59 -2.16 -1.79
C GLY A 198 -19.12 -2.76 -0.47
N VAL A 199 -17.92 -2.38 -0.01
CA VAL A 199 -17.32 -2.87 1.25
C VAL A 199 -17.04 -1.71 2.21
N GLY A 200 -17.12 -1.94 3.52
CA GLY A 200 -16.85 -0.92 4.55
C GLY A 200 -18.01 -0.72 5.53
N GLU A 201 -17.97 0.31 6.37
CA GLU A 201 -19.07 0.64 7.31
C GLU A 201 -20.36 1.00 6.55
N ARG A 202 -20.24 1.66 5.40
CA ARG A 202 -21.33 1.97 4.47
C ARG A 202 -21.49 0.94 3.35
N GLY A 203 -20.72 -0.14 3.38
CA GLY A 203 -20.81 -1.25 2.43
C GLY A 203 -22.12 -2.01 2.56
N ARG A 204 -22.63 -2.57 1.46
CA ARG A 204 -23.87 -3.36 1.46
C ARG A 204 -23.63 -4.86 1.21
N ASP A 205 -22.46 -5.20 0.70
CA ASP A 205 -22.11 -6.58 0.33
C ASP A 205 -21.19 -7.23 1.35
N LEU A 206 -20.31 -6.43 1.95
CA LEU A 206 -19.45 -6.78 3.09
C LEU A 206 -19.41 -5.57 4.02
N THR A 207 -20.24 -5.59 5.05
CA THR A 207 -20.44 -4.48 5.98
C THR A 207 -19.62 -4.63 7.24
N LEU A 208 -18.87 -3.61 7.63
CA LEU A 208 -18.26 -3.51 8.94
C LEU A 208 -19.28 -2.96 9.95
N VAL A 209 -19.90 -3.85 10.71
CA VAL A 209 -20.94 -3.50 11.69
C VAL A 209 -20.33 -2.91 12.95
N ALA A 210 -19.22 -3.51 13.44
CA ALA A 210 -18.51 -3.02 14.61
C ALA A 210 -17.01 -3.34 14.53
N ARG A 211 -16.21 -2.51 15.20
CA ARG A 211 -14.76 -2.67 15.32
C ARG A 211 -14.30 -2.28 16.70
N ARG A 212 -13.51 -3.14 17.35
CA ARG A 212 -12.91 -2.88 18.65
C ARG A 212 -11.42 -3.22 18.63
N ALA A 213 -10.58 -2.29 19.09
CA ALA A 213 -9.17 -2.56 19.32
C ALA A 213 -9.00 -3.59 20.45
N VAL A 214 -8.08 -4.54 20.27
CA VAL A 214 -7.68 -5.55 21.25
C VAL A 214 -6.14 -5.67 21.21
N PRO A 215 -5.48 -6.26 22.23
CA PRO A 215 -4.02 -6.40 22.23
C PRO A 215 -3.47 -7.12 20.99
N GLU A 216 -4.20 -8.11 20.47
CA GLU A 216 -3.76 -8.90 19.30
C GLU A 216 -4.05 -8.21 17.97
N GLY A 217 -4.71 -7.03 17.96
CA GLY A 217 -5.11 -6.31 16.75
C GLY A 217 -6.50 -5.68 16.87
N GLN A 218 -7.48 -6.18 16.13
CA GLN A 218 -8.86 -5.67 16.12
C GLN A 218 -9.86 -6.81 15.99
N ARG A 219 -10.91 -6.78 16.81
CA ARG A 219 -12.08 -7.65 16.64
C ARG A 219 -13.09 -6.93 15.77
N LEU A 220 -13.45 -7.56 14.66
CA LEU A 220 -14.40 -7.05 13.68
C LEU A 220 -15.67 -7.87 13.71
N THR A 221 -16.84 -7.21 13.75
CA THR A 221 -18.13 -7.83 13.45
C THR A 221 -18.48 -7.46 12.00
N LEU A 222 -18.53 -8.44 11.13
CA LEU A 222 -18.76 -8.30 9.70
C LEU A 222 -20.10 -8.91 9.32
N GLU A 223 -20.86 -8.25 8.46
CA GLU A 223 -22.06 -8.82 7.83
C GLU A 223 -21.77 -9.10 6.35
N VAL A 224 -22.01 -10.34 5.94
CA VAL A 224 -21.92 -10.79 4.56
C VAL A 224 -23.21 -11.52 4.20
N ARG A 225 -23.93 -11.01 3.19
CA ARG A 225 -25.20 -11.61 2.73
C ARG A 225 -26.21 -11.87 3.86
N GLY A 226 -26.28 -10.94 4.82
CA GLY A 226 -27.21 -11.04 5.98
C GLY A 226 -26.73 -11.96 7.11
N THR A 227 -25.53 -12.51 7.03
CA THR A 227 -24.93 -13.35 8.10
C THR A 227 -23.82 -12.58 8.81
N LEU A 228 -23.86 -12.57 10.13
CA LEU A 228 -22.84 -11.97 10.98
C LEU A 228 -21.67 -12.93 11.23
N HIS A 229 -20.48 -12.40 11.15
CA HIS A 229 -19.21 -13.11 11.40
C HIS A 229 -18.34 -12.29 12.35
N GLU A 230 -17.73 -12.96 13.32
CA GLU A 230 -16.67 -12.36 14.16
C GLU A 230 -15.31 -12.75 13.59
N VAL A 231 -14.42 -11.77 13.39
CA VAL A 231 -13.08 -11.96 12.83
C VAL A 231 -12.07 -11.25 13.72
N LEU A 232 -11.02 -11.94 14.13
CA LEU A 232 -9.85 -11.32 14.77
C LEU A 232 -8.86 -10.92 13.69
N LEU A 233 -8.82 -9.63 13.34
CA LEU A 233 -7.85 -9.07 12.43
C LEU A 233 -6.54 -8.74 13.18
N PRO A 234 -5.41 -9.43 12.96
CA PRO A 234 -4.18 -9.23 13.73
C PRO A 234 -3.38 -7.98 13.27
N LEU A 235 -4.07 -6.90 12.99
CA LEU A 235 -3.51 -5.62 12.53
C LEU A 235 -4.08 -4.46 13.32
N ALA A 236 -3.26 -3.47 13.62
CA ALA A 236 -3.68 -2.23 14.26
C ALA A 236 -4.20 -1.21 13.24
N GLY A 237 -5.09 -0.32 13.69
CA GLY A 237 -5.54 0.85 12.93
C GLY A 237 -6.78 0.62 12.04
N ALA A 238 -7.71 1.57 12.09
CA ALA A 238 -8.98 1.53 11.34
C ALA A 238 -8.78 1.38 9.84
N PHE A 239 -7.79 2.08 9.27
CA PHE A 239 -7.51 2.01 7.83
C PHE A 239 -7.02 0.62 7.39
N GLN A 240 -6.38 -0.17 8.29
CA GLN A 240 -6.01 -1.56 7.99
C GLN A 240 -7.24 -2.47 7.95
N ALA A 241 -8.24 -2.23 8.81
CA ALA A 241 -9.53 -2.92 8.69
C ALA A 241 -10.21 -2.61 7.35
N SER A 242 -10.26 -1.34 6.94
CA SER A 242 -10.78 -0.95 5.63
C SER A 242 -10.03 -1.63 4.47
N ASN A 243 -8.69 -1.64 4.50
CA ASN A 243 -7.85 -2.34 3.51
C ASN A 243 -8.13 -3.86 3.50
N ALA A 244 -8.31 -4.47 4.67
CA ALA A 244 -8.64 -5.89 4.81
C ALA A 244 -10.00 -6.24 4.20
N LEU A 245 -11.01 -5.38 4.36
CA LEU A 245 -12.32 -5.55 3.73
C LEU A 245 -12.25 -5.45 2.21
N VAL A 246 -11.47 -4.49 1.67
CA VAL A 246 -11.25 -4.38 0.22
C VAL A 246 -10.53 -5.63 -0.31
N ALA A 247 -9.54 -6.15 0.40
CA ALA A 247 -8.85 -7.38 0.02
C ALA A 247 -9.79 -8.61 0.08
N ALA A 248 -10.59 -8.72 1.14
CA ALA A 248 -11.60 -9.77 1.26
C ALA A 248 -12.61 -9.71 0.11
N GLY A 249 -13.14 -8.52 -0.20
CA GLY A 249 -14.02 -8.31 -1.34
C GLY A 249 -13.40 -8.74 -2.66
N LEU A 250 -12.12 -8.43 -2.90
CA LEU A 250 -11.39 -8.87 -4.10
C LEU A 250 -11.23 -10.39 -4.17
N CYS A 251 -10.89 -11.05 -3.07
CA CYS A 251 -10.76 -12.50 -3.03
C CYS A 251 -12.12 -13.19 -3.30
N ILE A 252 -13.22 -12.66 -2.75
CA ILE A 252 -14.58 -13.13 -3.01
C ILE A 252 -14.96 -12.88 -4.48
N ALA A 253 -14.72 -11.69 -5.01
CA ALA A 253 -14.99 -11.35 -6.41
C ALA A 253 -14.14 -12.17 -7.39
N ALA A 254 -12.97 -12.65 -6.96
CA ALA A 254 -12.10 -13.53 -7.73
C ALA A 254 -12.56 -15.00 -7.74
N GLY A 255 -13.50 -15.38 -6.85
CA GLY A 255 -14.15 -16.69 -6.85
C GLY A 255 -14.06 -17.50 -5.55
N GLU A 256 -13.41 -16.95 -4.50
CA GLU A 256 -13.36 -17.62 -3.19
C GLU A 256 -14.68 -17.43 -2.41
N THR A 257 -15.00 -18.38 -1.52
CA THR A 257 -16.19 -18.25 -0.68
C THR A 257 -15.96 -17.27 0.48
N PRO A 258 -16.99 -16.54 0.90
CA PRO A 258 -16.85 -15.58 2.01
C PRO A 258 -16.26 -16.21 3.26
N GLU A 259 -16.72 -17.39 3.66
CA GLU A 259 -16.29 -18.06 4.90
C GLU A 259 -14.78 -18.36 4.89
N ARG A 260 -14.26 -18.86 3.76
CA ARG A 260 -12.84 -19.14 3.59
C ARG A 260 -12.02 -17.85 3.62
N VAL A 261 -12.50 -16.80 2.95
CA VAL A 261 -11.82 -15.50 2.92
C VAL A 261 -11.78 -14.85 4.29
N LEU A 262 -12.90 -14.86 5.03
CA LEU A 262 -12.96 -14.30 6.39
C LEU A 262 -12.03 -15.05 7.35
N ALA A 263 -11.97 -16.38 7.28
CA ALA A 263 -10.98 -17.16 8.04
C ALA A 263 -9.53 -16.78 7.65
N GLY A 264 -9.28 -16.50 6.36
CA GLY A 264 -7.98 -16.03 5.87
C GLY A 264 -7.54 -14.67 6.45
N LEU A 265 -8.48 -13.79 6.80
CA LEU A 265 -8.18 -12.50 7.43
C LEU A 265 -7.48 -12.63 8.80
N GLU A 266 -7.76 -13.70 9.54
CA GLU A 266 -7.15 -13.96 10.85
C GLU A 266 -5.67 -14.36 10.77
N HIS A 267 -5.18 -14.65 9.56
CA HIS A 267 -3.80 -15.08 9.31
C HIS A 267 -2.93 -14.02 8.60
N ILE A 268 -3.46 -12.83 8.31
CA ILE A 268 -2.67 -11.80 7.66
C ILE A 268 -1.70 -11.15 8.64
N THR A 269 -0.49 -10.87 8.16
CA THR A 269 0.61 -10.29 8.96
C THR A 269 0.92 -8.84 8.61
N GLY A 270 0.11 -8.24 7.72
CA GLY A 270 0.37 -6.89 7.24
C GLY A 270 1.26 -6.84 6.00
N ALA A 271 1.67 -5.63 5.62
CA ALA A 271 2.62 -5.38 4.55
C ALA A 271 3.88 -4.71 5.11
N GLN A 272 5.04 -5.06 4.57
CA GLN A 272 6.31 -4.49 5.00
C GLN A 272 6.27 -2.96 4.96
N GLY A 273 6.65 -2.32 6.07
CA GLY A 273 6.70 -0.88 6.21
C GLY A 273 5.34 -0.16 6.12
N ARG A 274 4.22 -0.86 6.32
CA ARG A 274 2.85 -0.31 6.32
C ARG A 274 2.15 -0.67 7.63
N LEU A 275 2.43 0.09 8.68
CA LEU A 275 2.05 -0.22 10.06
C LEU A 275 2.47 -1.65 10.43
N GLN A 276 3.70 -2.00 10.05
CA GLN A 276 4.29 -3.30 10.27
C GLN A 276 4.62 -3.48 11.75
N ARG A 277 3.99 -4.46 12.39
CA ARG A 277 4.33 -4.82 13.78
C ARG A 277 5.67 -5.53 13.83
N ILE A 278 6.54 -5.12 14.75
CA ILE A 278 7.83 -5.75 15.02
C ILE A 278 7.68 -6.58 16.30
N PRO A 279 7.77 -7.91 16.22
CA PRO A 279 7.59 -8.78 17.38
C PRO A 279 8.80 -8.72 18.31
N GLY A 280 8.62 -9.12 19.58
CA GLY A 280 9.71 -9.30 20.53
C GLY A 280 9.72 -8.36 21.73
N SER A 281 8.73 -7.46 21.86
CA SER A 281 8.58 -6.63 23.06
C SER A 281 7.69 -7.29 24.10
N ALA A 282 8.14 -7.30 25.36
CA ALA A 282 7.33 -7.70 26.54
C ALA A 282 6.58 -6.52 27.18
N ARG A 283 6.96 -5.26 26.88
CA ARG A 283 6.44 -4.05 27.54
C ARG A 283 5.40 -3.30 26.74
N GLY A 284 5.38 -3.48 25.44
CA GLY A 284 4.48 -2.75 24.55
C GLY A 284 4.64 -3.16 23.10
N GLU A 285 4.14 -2.34 22.18
CA GLU A 285 4.13 -2.65 20.75
C GLU A 285 5.05 -1.73 19.98
N VAL A 286 5.75 -2.26 18.98
CA VAL A 286 6.60 -1.49 18.06
C VAL A 286 6.10 -1.65 16.63
N TYR A 287 5.94 -0.52 15.93
CA TYR A 287 5.47 -0.47 14.55
C TYR A 287 6.43 0.32 13.66
N VAL A 288 6.53 -0.10 12.40
CA VAL A 288 7.26 0.62 11.34
C VAL A 288 6.27 1.04 10.25
N ASP A 289 6.31 2.31 9.83
CA ASP A 289 5.41 2.84 8.80
C ASP A 289 6.12 3.79 7.82
N TYR A 290 5.57 3.87 6.61
CA TYR A 290 6.05 4.74 5.53
C TYR A 290 5.54 6.19 5.64
N ALA A 291 4.80 6.55 6.66
CA ALA A 291 4.22 7.88 6.85
C ALA A 291 5.32 8.97 6.88
N HIS A 292 5.46 9.70 5.77
CA HIS A 292 6.48 10.71 5.52
C HIS A 292 5.86 12.07 5.11
N THR A 293 4.55 12.20 5.25
CA THR A 293 3.76 13.42 5.01
C THR A 293 2.99 13.78 6.27
N PRO A 294 2.53 15.04 6.42
CA PRO A 294 1.69 15.43 7.55
C PRO A 294 0.44 14.57 7.71
N ASP A 295 -0.34 14.39 6.64
CA ASP A 295 -1.56 13.57 6.64
C ASP A 295 -1.27 12.09 6.98
N GLY A 296 -0.20 11.53 6.40
CA GLY A 296 0.22 10.16 6.69
C GLY A 296 0.60 9.97 8.17
N LEU A 297 1.37 10.91 8.73
CA LEU A 297 1.78 10.87 10.13
C LEU A 297 0.58 11.01 11.08
N GLU A 298 -0.34 11.94 10.79
CA GLU A 298 -1.58 12.11 11.54
C GLU A 298 -2.43 10.84 11.52
N THR A 299 -2.59 10.24 10.35
CA THR A 299 -3.36 9.01 10.15
C THR A 299 -2.79 7.86 10.99
N VAL A 300 -1.48 7.66 10.96
CA VAL A 300 -0.82 6.58 11.71
C VAL A 300 -0.90 6.80 13.22
N LEU A 301 -0.65 8.01 13.70
CA LEU A 301 -0.73 8.32 15.13
C LEU A 301 -2.17 8.16 15.66
N LYS A 302 -3.17 8.64 14.94
CA LYS A 302 -4.58 8.43 15.30
C LYS A 302 -4.97 6.94 15.29
N ALA A 303 -4.44 6.18 14.33
CA ALA A 303 -4.72 4.75 14.22
C ALA A 303 -4.13 3.92 15.38
N LEU A 304 -2.95 4.32 15.88
CA LEU A 304 -2.28 3.62 16.97
C LEU A 304 -2.74 4.07 18.37
N ARG A 305 -3.28 5.27 18.52
CA ARG A 305 -3.72 5.79 19.83
C ARG A 305 -4.67 4.84 20.59
N PRO A 306 -5.68 4.19 19.97
CA PRO A 306 -6.56 3.24 20.66
C PRO A 306 -5.87 1.95 21.15
N HIS A 307 -4.67 1.63 20.62
CA HIS A 307 -3.89 0.46 21.00
C HIS A 307 -2.88 0.76 22.11
N ALA A 308 -2.58 2.03 22.38
CA ALA A 308 -1.67 2.44 23.44
C ALA A 308 -2.44 2.66 24.75
N THR A 309 -2.31 1.74 25.69
CA THR A 309 -2.82 1.92 27.05
C THR A 309 -1.88 2.79 27.90
N GLY A 310 -0.60 2.86 27.53
CA GLY A 310 0.42 3.77 28.01
C GLY A 310 0.63 4.93 27.05
N ARG A 311 1.91 5.28 26.79
CA ARG A 311 2.32 6.38 25.93
C ARG A 311 2.36 5.95 24.46
N LEU A 312 2.07 6.90 23.56
CA LEU A 312 2.37 6.80 22.14
C LEU A 312 3.67 7.56 21.86
N ILE A 313 4.68 6.85 21.43
CA ILE A 313 6.03 7.36 21.15
C ILE A 313 6.23 7.36 19.64
N VAL A 314 6.66 8.46 19.05
CA VAL A 314 6.95 8.53 17.61
C VAL A 314 8.41 8.90 17.35
N VAL A 315 9.06 8.10 16.47
CA VAL A 315 10.37 8.40 15.88
C VAL A 315 10.14 8.78 14.42
N PHE A 316 10.50 9.97 14.01
CA PHE A 316 10.25 10.45 12.66
C PHE A 316 11.25 11.51 12.21
N GLY A 317 11.33 11.72 10.91
CA GLY A 317 12.14 12.75 10.28
C GLY A 317 11.50 13.24 8.99
N ALA A 318 12.21 14.12 8.28
CA ALA A 318 11.82 14.60 6.98
C ALA A 318 12.96 14.45 5.96
N GLY A 319 12.63 14.19 4.69
CA GLY A 319 13.60 14.10 3.62
C GLY A 319 14.12 15.47 3.19
N GLY A 320 15.40 15.52 2.80
CA GLY A 320 16.02 16.63 2.07
C GLY A 320 15.63 16.62 0.59
N ASP A 321 15.84 17.73 -0.11
CA ASP A 321 15.51 17.92 -1.54
C ASP A 321 14.04 17.58 -1.85
N ARG A 322 13.16 17.93 -0.94
CA ARG A 322 11.70 17.71 -0.98
C ARG A 322 10.98 18.95 -0.44
N ASP A 323 9.66 18.89 -0.41
CA ASP A 323 8.80 19.92 0.14
C ASP A 323 9.23 20.29 1.58
N LYS A 324 9.70 21.52 1.76
CA LYS A 324 10.15 22.04 3.05
C LYS A 324 8.99 22.49 3.95
N ALA A 325 7.87 22.88 3.34
CA ALA A 325 6.71 23.40 4.08
C ALA A 325 6.08 22.33 4.97
N LYS A 326 6.20 21.06 4.64
CA LYS A 326 5.70 19.94 5.45
C LYS A 326 6.43 19.74 6.77
N ARG A 327 7.68 20.22 6.91
CA ARG A 327 8.54 19.93 8.07
C ARG A 327 7.95 20.41 9.40
N PRO A 328 7.61 21.71 9.57
CA PRO A 328 6.99 22.18 10.80
C PRO A 328 5.60 21.55 11.03
N LEU A 329 4.83 21.29 9.98
CA LEU A 329 3.52 20.64 10.09
C LEU A 329 3.63 19.21 10.65
N MET A 330 4.63 18.43 10.23
CA MET A 330 4.89 17.11 10.80
C MET A 330 5.28 17.20 12.27
N GLY A 331 6.08 18.21 12.65
CA GLY A 331 6.40 18.52 14.05
C GLY A 331 5.15 18.81 14.88
N GLU A 332 4.28 19.69 14.40
CA GLU A 332 3.02 20.06 15.06
C GLU A 332 2.12 18.83 15.30
N ILE A 333 1.94 18.00 14.29
CA ILE A 333 1.15 16.77 14.37
C ILE A 333 1.73 15.81 15.41
N ALA A 334 3.05 15.58 15.38
CA ALA A 334 3.70 14.72 16.35
C ALA A 334 3.56 15.29 17.79
N GLY A 335 3.75 16.58 17.98
CA GLY A 335 3.61 17.24 19.29
C GLY A 335 2.18 17.25 19.84
N ARG A 336 1.18 17.18 18.98
CA ARG A 336 -0.25 17.15 19.34
C ARG A 336 -0.77 15.75 19.64
N LEU A 337 -0.29 14.71 18.90
CA LEU A 337 -0.88 13.38 18.92
C LEU A 337 -0.05 12.32 19.63
N ALA A 338 1.27 12.53 19.79
CA ALA A 338 2.15 11.62 20.52
C ALA A 338 2.48 12.18 21.91
N ASP A 339 2.68 11.27 22.87
CA ASP A 339 3.13 11.64 24.23
C ASP A 339 4.63 11.91 24.26
N VAL A 340 5.39 11.26 23.36
CA VAL A 340 6.82 11.46 23.17
C VAL A 340 7.12 11.54 21.69
N ALA A 341 7.78 12.62 21.26
CA ALA A 341 8.24 12.80 19.89
C ALA A 341 9.78 12.82 19.85
N ILE A 342 10.38 12.01 18.97
CA ILE A 342 11.82 11.96 18.71
C ILE A 342 12.05 12.32 17.24
N VAL A 343 12.70 13.44 17.01
CA VAL A 343 13.07 13.92 15.67
C VAL A 343 14.45 13.40 15.31
N THR A 344 14.55 12.74 14.16
CA THR A 344 15.78 12.11 13.67
C THR A 344 15.99 12.36 12.17
N ASP A 345 17.11 11.88 11.62
CA ASP A 345 17.38 11.95 10.18
C ASP A 345 16.57 10.90 9.43
N ASP A 346 15.97 11.30 8.32
CA ASP A 346 15.35 10.41 7.31
C ASP A 346 16.35 10.17 6.16
N ASN A 347 16.13 10.77 5.00
CA ASN A 347 17.05 10.84 3.87
C ASN A 347 17.48 12.30 3.67
N PRO A 348 18.53 12.78 4.31
CA PRO A 348 18.94 14.21 4.18
C PRO A 348 19.32 14.60 2.76
N ARG A 349 19.77 13.67 1.94
CA ARG A 349 20.26 13.88 0.57
C ARG A 349 21.35 14.94 0.52
N SER A 350 21.15 16.05 -0.22
CA SER A 350 22.13 17.12 -0.33
C SER A 350 22.03 18.19 0.77
N GLU A 351 20.95 18.20 1.58
CA GLU A 351 20.72 19.21 2.60
C GLU A 351 21.45 18.88 3.92
N ASP A 352 21.76 19.93 4.72
CA ASP A 352 22.27 19.76 6.09
C ASP A 352 21.21 19.06 6.98
N PRO A 353 21.50 17.86 7.52
CA PRO A 353 20.56 17.12 8.36
C PRO A 353 20.09 17.91 9.59
N ALA A 354 20.98 18.69 10.20
CA ALA A 354 20.66 19.51 11.37
C ALA A 354 19.66 20.62 11.02
N ALA A 355 19.75 21.22 9.83
CA ALA A 355 18.80 22.22 9.36
C ALA A 355 17.40 21.60 9.15
N ILE A 356 17.34 20.38 8.62
CA ILE A 356 16.06 19.65 8.45
C ILE A 356 15.42 19.38 9.81
N ARG A 357 16.18 18.86 10.79
CA ARG A 357 15.66 18.60 12.14
C ARG A 357 15.18 19.86 12.84
N ARG A 358 15.93 20.97 12.73
CA ARG A 358 15.49 22.27 13.27
C ARG A 358 14.13 22.69 12.69
N ALA A 359 13.96 22.60 11.37
CA ALA A 359 12.68 22.96 10.73
C ALA A 359 11.51 22.07 11.19
N VAL A 360 11.73 20.78 11.43
CA VAL A 360 10.72 19.90 12.02
C VAL A 360 10.39 20.30 13.46
N ARG A 361 11.42 20.63 14.26
CA ARG A 361 11.26 21.02 15.66
C ARG A 361 10.60 22.39 15.87
N GLU A 362 10.57 23.25 14.85
CA GLU A 362 9.76 24.49 14.91
C GLU A 362 8.30 24.20 15.24
N GLY A 363 7.74 23.08 14.71
CA GLY A 363 6.38 22.64 15.03
C GLY A 363 6.27 21.85 16.35
N CYS A 364 7.36 21.31 16.88
CA CYS A 364 7.39 20.56 18.15
C CYS A 364 8.64 20.89 18.97
N PRO A 365 8.71 22.06 19.63
CA PRO A 365 9.91 22.49 20.38
C PRO A 365 10.31 21.55 21.52
N LYS A 366 9.36 20.77 22.05
CA LYS A 366 9.59 19.80 23.13
C LYS A 366 10.10 18.44 22.65
N ALA A 367 10.16 18.21 21.34
CA ALA A 367 10.64 16.94 20.79
C ALA A 367 12.12 16.71 21.16
N GLN A 368 12.44 15.47 21.50
CA GLN A 368 13.83 15.03 21.60
C GLN A 368 14.47 15.09 20.23
N GLU A 369 15.74 15.49 20.14
CA GLU A 369 16.49 15.50 18.89
C GLU A 369 17.64 14.51 18.97
N ILE A 370 17.61 13.48 18.10
CA ILE A 370 18.66 12.47 17.99
C ILE A 370 18.93 12.28 16.51
N GLY A 371 20.04 12.84 15.98
CA GLY A 371 20.34 12.84 14.55
C GLY A 371 20.51 11.43 13.99
N ASP A 372 21.30 10.57 14.65
CA ASP A 372 21.48 9.17 14.26
C ASP A 372 20.17 8.40 14.44
N ARG A 373 19.61 7.92 13.32
CA ARG A 373 18.31 7.23 13.31
C ARG A 373 18.33 5.91 14.07
N ARG A 374 19.44 5.17 14.04
CA ARG A 374 19.62 3.95 14.83
C ARG A 374 19.57 4.24 16.32
N ALA A 375 20.31 5.27 16.76
CA ALA A 375 20.28 5.70 18.15
C ALA A 375 18.88 6.18 18.57
N ALA A 376 18.16 6.90 17.70
CA ALA A 376 16.80 7.35 17.95
C ALA A 376 15.82 6.17 18.15
N ILE A 377 15.90 5.14 17.31
CA ILE A 377 15.10 3.91 17.41
C ILE A 377 15.43 3.19 18.73
N ARG A 378 16.70 2.99 19.05
CA ARG A 378 17.14 2.36 20.31
C ARG A 378 16.64 3.10 21.53
N GLN A 379 16.81 4.43 21.55
CA GLN A 379 16.33 5.29 22.64
C GLN A 379 14.80 5.19 22.82
N ALA A 380 14.03 5.14 21.72
CA ALA A 380 12.58 4.98 21.78
C ALA A 380 12.17 3.66 22.44
N ILE A 381 12.85 2.57 22.07
CA ILE A 381 12.58 1.20 22.58
C ILE A 381 13.07 1.05 24.02
N GLU A 382 14.25 1.55 24.37
CA GLU A 382 14.82 1.51 25.71
C GLU A 382 13.93 2.20 26.76
N GLN A 383 13.34 3.35 26.41
CA GLN A 383 12.45 4.09 27.32
C GLN A 383 11.02 3.56 27.40
N MET A 384 10.68 2.48 26.64
CA MET A 384 9.33 1.88 26.67
C MET A 384 8.95 1.37 28.07
N ARG A 385 7.68 1.55 28.40
CA ARG A 385 7.02 1.03 29.61
C ARG A 385 5.84 0.14 29.19
N ASP A 386 5.27 -0.53 30.16
CA ASP A 386 4.12 -1.39 29.92
C ASP A 386 2.94 -0.60 29.30
N GLY A 387 2.41 -1.14 28.22
CA GLY A 387 1.32 -0.55 27.47
C GLY A 387 1.70 0.59 26.51
N ASP A 388 3.00 0.92 26.37
CA ASP A 388 3.46 1.91 25.41
C ASP A 388 3.38 1.34 23.98
N VAL A 389 3.19 2.26 23.03
CA VAL A 389 3.31 1.98 21.59
C VAL A 389 4.37 2.89 21.00
N VAL A 390 5.35 2.30 20.32
CA VAL A 390 6.36 3.01 19.53
C VAL A 390 6.03 2.89 18.06
N VAL A 391 6.03 4.00 17.32
CA VAL A 391 5.98 4.00 15.87
C VAL A 391 7.21 4.69 15.28
N ILE A 392 7.89 3.99 14.37
CA ILE A 392 9.02 4.47 13.58
C ILE A 392 8.48 4.83 12.21
N ALA A 393 8.40 6.13 11.91
CA ALA A 393 7.75 6.66 10.72
C ALA A 393 8.75 7.29 9.75
N GLY A 394 8.41 7.23 8.45
CA GLY A 394 9.14 7.87 7.36
C GLY A 394 9.63 6.91 6.29
N LYS A 395 10.47 5.94 6.64
CA LYS A 395 11.14 5.04 5.69
C LYS A 395 10.33 3.80 5.33
N GLY A 396 9.58 3.25 6.28
CA GLY A 396 8.75 2.07 6.04
C GLY A 396 9.56 0.88 5.50
N HIS A 397 9.40 0.57 4.21
CA HIS A 397 10.08 -0.53 3.52
C HIS A 397 11.43 -0.15 2.87
N GLU A 398 11.87 1.09 2.98
CA GLU A 398 13.13 1.54 2.40
C GLU A 398 14.32 0.85 3.10
N GLN A 399 15.25 0.30 2.29
CA GLN A 399 16.42 -0.43 2.76
C GLN A 399 17.71 0.40 2.69
N GLY A 400 17.61 1.72 2.72
CA GLY A 400 18.74 2.61 2.65
C GLY A 400 18.47 3.98 3.23
N GLN A 401 19.54 4.69 3.62
CA GLN A 401 19.53 6.11 4.00
C GLN A 401 20.44 6.88 3.06
N ILE A 402 19.91 7.93 2.43
CA ILE A 402 20.65 8.74 1.44
C ILE A 402 21.23 9.96 2.14
N VAL A 403 22.56 10.04 2.19
CA VAL A 403 23.31 11.15 2.77
C VAL A 403 24.38 11.62 1.78
N GLY A 404 24.38 12.89 1.40
CA GLY A 404 25.39 13.45 0.50
C GLY A 404 25.50 12.72 -0.84
N GLY A 405 24.40 12.19 -1.38
CA GLY A 405 24.40 11.43 -2.64
C GLY A 405 24.79 9.94 -2.50
N THR A 406 25.21 9.50 -1.31
CA THR A 406 25.53 8.09 -1.03
C THR A 406 24.36 7.42 -0.32
N THR A 407 24.01 6.19 -0.78
CA THR A 407 23.02 5.36 -0.09
C THR A 407 23.72 4.40 0.86
N HIS A 408 23.47 4.55 2.14
CA HIS A 408 23.94 3.65 3.19
C HIS A 408 22.88 2.59 3.47
N PRO A 409 23.22 1.30 3.65
CA PRO A 409 22.26 0.28 4.06
C PRO A 409 21.61 0.63 5.39
N PHE A 410 20.27 0.66 5.42
CA PHE A 410 19.50 0.95 6.61
C PHE A 410 18.06 0.44 6.45
N ASP A 411 17.54 -0.26 7.46
CA ASP A 411 16.18 -0.80 7.47
C ASP A 411 15.57 -0.62 8.86
N ASP A 412 14.49 0.16 8.97
CA ASP A 412 13.84 0.49 10.24
C ASP A 412 13.37 -0.76 11.00
N ALA A 413 12.87 -1.78 10.29
CA ALA A 413 12.37 -3.00 10.92
C ALA A 413 13.51 -3.85 11.50
N THR A 414 14.63 -3.92 10.80
CA THR A 414 15.83 -4.61 11.27
C THR A 414 16.40 -3.93 12.51
N GLU A 415 16.55 -2.61 12.49
CA GLU A 415 17.08 -1.83 13.63
C GLU A 415 16.16 -1.94 14.86
N ALA A 416 14.84 -1.91 14.65
CA ALA A 416 13.87 -2.10 15.73
C ALA A 416 13.94 -3.50 16.34
N ALA A 417 14.03 -4.55 15.49
CA ALA A 417 14.16 -5.93 15.95
C ALA A 417 15.47 -6.17 16.72
N GLU A 418 16.56 -5.54 16.30
CA GLU A 418 17.83 -5.59 17.02
C GLU A 418 17.76 -4.89 18.39
N ALA A 419 17.15 -3.71 18.43
CA ALA A 419 16.98 -2.97 19.68
C ALA A 419 16.11 -3.75 20.68
N LEU A 420 15.03 -4.40 20.21
CA LEU A 420 14.18 -5.24 21.05
C LEU A 420 14.94 -6.44 21.63
N ARG A 421 15.83 -7.07 20.86
CA ARG A 421 16.66 -8.20 21.37
C ARG A 421 17.65 -7.80 22.45
N ILE A 422 18.13 -6.56 22.45
CA ILE A 422 19.05 -6.03 23.45
C ILE A 422 18.34 -5.75 24.78
N HIS A 423 17.04 -5.41 24.72
CA HIS A 423 16.25 -4.96 25.87
C HIS A 423 15.14 -5.97 26.29
N ALA A 424 15.16 -7.20 25.73
CA ALA A 424 14.24 -8.30 26.05
C ALA A 424 14.59 -8.98 27.41
#